data_8bcf9550b7cc616639d8fb00a4150c6c
#
_entry.id   8bcf9550b7cc616639d8fb00a4150c6c
#
_cell.length_a   1.000
_cell.length_b   1.000
_cell.length_c   1.000
_cell.angle_alpha   90.00
_cell.angle_beta   90.00
_cell.angle_gamma   90.00
#
_symmetry.space_group_name_H-M   'P 1'
#
loop_
_entity.id
_entity.type
_entity.pdbx_description
1 polymer ?
#
loop_
_entity_poly.entity_id
_entity_poly.type
_entity_poly.pdbx_seq_one_letter_code
_entity_poly.pdbx_strand_id
1 'polypeptide(L)'
;MIGGSGLLGLRVNRQARLAGHSVIATFCASVPPATDVDWRQLDIRCRDDVTALVLAARPDAVINAAYRQSDWETTADGAMHVALAATAAGARLVHVSSDAVFSGSAPSYDETRPPDPVSPYGAAKAAAETAVKGITPGAVIARTSLIIGDGDSTHEKLVHALAAGSVPGALFTDETRCPVSATDLAAALLELTASPHAGICHVAGADAISRYELGQLIAARDGLDPAALPAGLRAATGLQGAIDVRLDSTRTQARLTTRLRGAREFLTPHPSAGHR
;
A
#
# COMPACT_ATOMS: atom_id res chain seq x y z
N MET A 1 -2.70 -11.85 8.67
CA MET A 1 -2.75 -10.57 7.90
C MET A 1 -3.27 -9.48 8.80
N ILE A 2 -2.42 -8.53 9.20
CA ILE A 2 -2.79 -7.38 10.05
C ILE A 2 -3.20 -6.22 9.13
N GLY A 3 -4.37 -5.59 9.43
CA GLY A 3 -5.04 -4.67 8.50
C GLY A 3 -5.78 -5.38 7.36
N GLY A 4 -6.26 -6.59 7.62
CA GLY A 4 -6.90 -7.47 6.64
C GLY A 4 -8.19 -6.92 6.04
N SER A 5 -8.90 -6.01 6.71
CA SER A 5 -10.14 -5.41 6.23
C SER A 5 -9.95 -4.21 5.26
N GLY A 6 -8.72 -3.73 5.10
CA GLY A 6 -8.41 -2.66 4.13
C GLY A 6 -8.34 -3.18 2.69
N LEU A 7 -8.30 -2.24 1.72
CA LEU A 7 -8.22 -2.53 0.30
C LEU A 7 -7.14 -3.59 -0.04
N LEU A 8 -5.90 -3.34 0.38
CA LEU A 8 -4.79 -4.25 0.16
C LEU A 8 -4.97 -5.55 0.93
N GLY A 9 -5.41 -5.48 2.20
CA GLY A 9 -5.62 -6.64 3.05
C GLY A 9 -6.60 -7.65 2.47
N LEU A 10 -7.71 -7.17 1.89
CA LEU A 10 -8.70 -8.02 1.24
C LEU A 10 -8.11 -8.76 0.01
N ARG A 11 -7.24 -8.09 -0.78
CA ARG A 11 -6.56 -8.72 -1.93
C ARG A 11 -5.55 -9.77 -1.47
N VAL A 12 -4.75 -9.46 -0.43
CA VAL A 12 -3.81 -10.42 0.18
C VAL A 12 -4.55 -11.63 0.72
N ASN A 13 -5.62 -11.46 1.50
CA ASN A 13 -6.40 -12.55 2.06
C ASN A 13 -6.95 -13.47 0.96
N ARG A 14 -7.54 -12.88 -0.09
CA ARG A 14 -8.09 -13.64 -1.21
C ARG A 14 -7.01 -14.46 -1.92
N GLN A 15 -5.88 -13.83 -2.28
CA GLN A 15 -4.81 -14.51 -3.01
C GLN A 15 -4.12 -15.59 -2.16
N ALA A 16 -3.86 -15.30 -0.88
CA ALA A 16 -3.28 -16.28 0.04
C ALA A 16 -4.15 -17.54 0.14
N ARG A 17 -5.47 -17.38 0.29
CA ARG A 17 -6.40 -18.51 0.33
C ARG A 17 -6.44 -19.29 -0.98
N LEU A 18 -6.46 -18.60 -2.11
CA LEU A 18 -6.41 -19.26 -3.43
C LEU A 18 -5.11 -20.06 -3.64
N ALA A 19 -4.02 -19.61 -2.99
CA ALA A 19 -2.74 -20.32 -2.97
C ALA A 19 -2.69 -21.45 -1.91
N GLY A 20 -3.79 -21.72 -1.18
CA GLY A 20 -3.88 -22.80 -0.21
C GLY A 20 -3.37 -22.46 1.19
N HIS A 21 -3.10 -21.19 1.49
CA HIS A 21 -2.68 -20.76 2.83
C HIS A 21 -3.88 -20.67 3.79
N SER A 22 -3.66 -21.05 5.05
CA SER A 22 -4.55 -20.71 6.16
C SER A 22 -4.35 -19.24 6.53
N VAL A 23 -5.44 -18.47 6.57
CA VAL A 23 -5.37 -17.02 6.78
C VAL A 23 -6.17 -16.60 8.00
N ILE A 24 -5.48 -16.01 8.97
CA ILE A 24 -6.08 -15.21 10.04
C ILE A 24 -5.91 -13.74 9.65
N ALA A 25 -7.01 -12.99 9.59
CA ALA A 25 -7.00 -11.59 9.20
C ALA A 25 -7.58 -10.69 10.29
N THR A 26 -7.05 -9.48 10.44
CA THR A 26 -7.53 -8.57 11.47
C THR A 26 -8.30 -7.38 10.91
N PHE A 27 -9.25 -6.90 11.72
CA PHE A 27 -9.96 -5.64 11.54
C PHE A 27 -9.95 -4.84 12.85
N CYS A 28 -10.06 -3.50 12.78
CA CYS A 28 -10.09 -2.67 13.99
C CYS A 28 -11.53 -2.31 14.39
N ALA A 29 -12.25 -1.54 13.56
CA ALA A 29 -13.55 -0.99 13.91
C ALA A 29 -14.72 -1.67 13.18
N SER A 30 -14.60 -1.87 11.87
CA SER A 30 -15.72 -2.40 11.05
C SER A 30 -15.55 -3.89 10.86
N VAL A 31 -16.56 -4.65 11.25
CA VAL A 31 -16.62 -6.09 11.01
C VAL A 31 -16.68 -6.31 9.49
N PRO A 32 -15.75 -7.07 8.91
CA PRO A 32 -15.79 -7.38 7.49
C PRO A 32 -17.02 -8.23 7.14
N PRO A 33 -17.48 -8.24 5.87
CA PRO A 33 -18.54 -9.13 5.45
C PRO A 33 -18.16 -10.59 5.71
N ALA A 34 -19.16 -11.43 5.94
CA ALA A 34 -18.98 -12.86 6.18
C ALA A 34 -18.21 -13.49 5.00
N THR A 35 -17.07 -14.08 5.32
CA THR A 35 -16.19 -14.79 4.37
C THR A 35 -15.61 -16.00 5.10
N ASP A 36 -14.99 -16.92 4.36
CA ASP A 36 -14.26 -18.05 4.98
C ASP A 36 -12.90 -17.65 5.59
N VAL A 37 -12.67 -16.40 5.88
CA VAL A 37 -11.47 -15.90 6.56
C VAL A 37 -11.71 -15.91 8.07
N ASP A 38 -10.73 -16.39 8.84
CA ASP A 38 -10.77 -16.28 10.31
C ASP A 38 -10.47 -14.82 10.71
N TRP A 39 -11.54 -14.07 10.96
CA TRP A 39 -11.45 -12.66 11.32
C TRP A 39 -11.26 -12.47 12.81
N ARG A 40 -10.27 -11.63 13.18
CA ARG A 40 -10.00 -11.26 14.57
C ARG A 40 -10.03 -9.74 14.71
N GLN A 41 -10.73 -9.24 15.73
CA GLN A 41 -10.64 -7.82 16.06
C GLN A 41 -9.30 -7.55 16.72
N LEU A 42 -8.61 -6.47 16.27
CA LEU A 42 -7.32 -6.07 16.80
C LEU A 42 -7.09 -4.58 16.61
N ASP A 43 -6.82 -3.89 17.70
CA ASP A 43 -6.22 -2.55 17.69
C ASP A 43 -4.71 -2.70 17.90
N ILE A 44 -3.91 -2.38 16.88
CA ILE A 44 -2.46 -2.54 16.95
C ILE A 44 -1.77 -1.56 17.89
N ARG A 45 -2.48 -0.54 18.41
CA ARG A 45 -1.98 0.33 19.47
C ARG A 45 -1.86 -0.41 20.82
N CYS A 46 -2.68 -1.44 21.03
CA CYS A 46 -2.60 -2.28 22.21
C CYS A 46 -1.53 -3.38 22.03
N ARG A 47 -0.34 -3.16 22.57
CA ARG A 47 0.80 -4.08 22.47
C ARG A 47 0.46 -5.49 22.96
N ASP A 48 -0.23 -5.59 24.09
CA ASP A 48 -0.52 -6.88 24.72
C ASP A 48 -1.49 -7.71 23.87
N ASP A 49 -2.50 -7.06 23.25
CA ASP A 49 -3.45 -7.73 22.35
C ASP A 49 -2.75 -8.22 21.08
N VAL A 50 -1.84 -7.40 20.51
CA VAL A 50 -1.03 -7.80 19.34
C VAL A 50 -0.19 -9.03 19.69
N THR A 51 0.49 -8.99 20.83
CA THR A 51 1.35 -10.08 21.28
C THR A 51 0.54 -11.35 21.53
N ALA A 52 -0.57 -11.25 22.27
CA ALA A 52 -1.43 -12.38 22.57
C ALA A 52 -1.99 -13.04 21.30
N LEU A 53 -2.48 -12.23 20.35
CA LEU A 53 -3.03 -12.74 19.09
C LEU A 53 -1.97 -13.45 18.25
N VAL A 54 -0.79 -12.83 18.05
CA VAL A 54 0.25 -13.40 17.19
C VAL A 54 0.84 -14.67 17.80
N LEU A 55 1.08 -14.71 19.12
CA LEU A 55 1.56 -15.92 19.81
C LEU A 55 0.54 -17.06 19.80
N ALA A 56 -0.76 -16.76 19.96
CA ALA A 56 -1.82 -17.76 19.88
C ALA A 56 -1.99 -18.32 18.45
N ALA A 57 -1.87 -17.46 17.45
CA ALA A 57 -2.01 -17.81 16.03
C ALA A 57 -0.82 -18.64 15.51
N ARG A 58 0.38 -18.46 16.08
CA ARG A 58 1.64 -19.11 15.65
C ARG A 58 1.83 -19.09 14.11
N PRO A 59 1.79 -17.92 13.46
CA PRO A 59 1.87 -17.86 12.02
C PRO A 59 3.30 -18.11 11.51
N ASP A 60 3.43 -18.70 10.31
CA ASP A 60 4.72 -18.76 9.60
C ASP A 60 5.14 -17.36 9.14
N ALA A 61 4.15 -16.53 8.74
CA ALA A 61 4.40 -15.17 8.28
C ALA A 61 3.32 -14.18 8.75
N VAL A 62 3.76 -12.95 9.01
CA VAL A 62 2.90 -11.81 9.32
C VAL A 62 3.09 -10.76 8.23
N ILE A 63 2.00 -10.36 7.56
CA ILE A 63 1.97 -9.18 6.69
C ILE A 63 1.26 -8.08 7.46
N ASN A 64 1.95 -6.95 7.68
CA ASN A 64 1.37 -5.78 8.34
C ASN A 64 1.10 -4.67 7.33
N ALA A 65 -0.18 -4.44 7.01
CA ALA A 65 -0.65 -3.32 6.20
C ALA A 65 -1.57 -2.37 6.99
N ALA A 66 -1.62 -2.51 8.32
CA ALA A 66 -2.40 -1.60 9.16
C ALA A 66 -1.70 -0.25 9.29
N TYR A 67 -2.46 0.82 9.11
CA TYR A 67 -2.03 2.20 9.33
C TYR A 67 -3.23 3.13 9.47
N ARG A 68 -3.01 4.31 10.02
CA ARG A 68 -3.96 5.42 9.97
C ARG A 68 -3.17 6.71 9.71
N GLN A 69 -3.46 7.37 8.58
CA GLN A 69 -2.66 8.50 8.09
C GLN A 69 -2.55 9.65 9.09
N SER A 70 -3.60 9.89 9.89
CA SER A 70 -3.67 10.97 10.89
C SER A 70 -3.33 10.51 12.31
N ASP A 71 -2.85 9.27 12.50
CA ASP A 71 -2.62 8.68 13.82
C ASP A 71 -1.22 8.07 13.90
N TRP A 72 -0.35 8.72 14.68
CA TRP A 72 1.02 8.27 14.91
C TRP A 72 1.07 6.92 15.61
N GLU A 73 0.28 6.74 16.70
CA GLU A 73 0.28 5.49 17.46
C GLU A 73 -0.02 4.28 16.58
N THR A 74 -1.06 4.37 15.74
CA THR A 74 -1.38 3.27 14.81
C THR A 74 -0.25 3.06 13.80
N THR A 75 0.32 4.15 13.25
CA THR A 75 1.24 4.03 12.09
C THR A 75 2.66 3.71 12.50
N ALA A 76 3.17 4.29 13.57
CA ALA A 76 4.53 4.08 14.07
C ALA A 76 4.59 3.03 15.19
N ASP A 77 3.91 3.29 16.31
CA ASP A 77 4.02 2.44 17.50
C ASP A 77 3.36 1.08 17.27
N GLY A 78 2.20 1.06 16.59
CA GLY A 78 1.53 -0.18 16.20
C GLY A 78 2.38 -1.08 15.31
N ALA A 79 3.15 -0.50 14.38
CA ALA A 79 4.10 -1.26 13.56
C ALA A 79 5.23 -1.87 14.41
N MET A 80 5.71 -1.14 15.41
CA MET A 80 6.69 -1.63 16.39
C MET A 80 6.11 -2.81 17.20
N HIS A 81 4.87 -2.70 17.68
CA HIS A 81 4.19 -3.78 18.43
C HIS A 81 4.09 -5.06 17.59
N VAL A 82 3.73 -4.92 16.30
CA VAL A 82 3.67 -6.05 15.36
C VAL A 82 5.06 -6.67 15.16
N ALA A 83 6.11 -5.87 15.03
CA ALA A 83 7.47 -6.38 14.88
C ALA A 83 7.93 -7.17 16.11
N LEU A 84 7.65 -6.67 17.32
CA LEU A 84 7.94 -7.36 18.59
C LEU A 84 7.21 -8.70 18.66
N ALA A 85 5.92 -8.72 18.33
CA ALA A 85 5.11 -9.94 18.38
C ALA A 85 5.56 -10.97 17.32
N ALA A 86 5.84 -10.52 16.09
CA ALA A 86 6.35 -11.39 15.04
C ALA A 86 7.70 -12.02 15.40
N THR A 87 8.62 -11.23 15.98
CA THR A 87 9.92 -11.71 16.47
C THR A 87 9.73 -12.73 17.59
N ALA A 88 8.86 -12.46 18.57
CA ALA A 88 8.58 -13.37 19.66
C ALA A 88 7.96 -14.71 19.20
N ALA A 89 7.17 -14.69 18.14
CA ALA A 89 6.59 -15.88 17.52
C ALA A 89 7.55 -16.60 16.55
N GLY A 90 8.71 -16.04 16.23
CA GLY A 90 9.61 -16.56 15.19
C GLY A 90 9.04 -16.45 13.78
N ALA A 91 8.04 -15.59 13.58
CA ALA A 91 7.33 -15.43 12.32
C ALA A 91 8.09 -14.52 11.34
N ARG A 92 8.02 -14.83 10.05
CA ARG A 92 8.48 -13.94 8.98
C ARG A 92 7.63 -12.67 8.95
N LEU A 93 8.26 -11.48 8.94
CA LEU A 93 7.53 -10.21 8.87
C LEU A 93 7.73 -9.52 7.52
N VAL A 94 6.61 -9.14 6.89
CA VAL A 94 6.55 -8.19 5.77
C VAL A 94 5.75 -6.97 6.22
N HIS A 95 6.42 -5.82 6.34
CA HIS A 95 5.80 -4.56 6.74
C HIS A 95 5.58 -3.66 5.52
N VAL A 96 4.34 -3.22 5.30
CA VAL A 96 4.00 -2.30 4.20
C VAL A 96 4.30 -0.87 4.63
N SER A 97 5.29 -0.25 3.97
CA SER A 97 5.64 1.16 4.11
C SER A 97 5.10 2.00 2.95
N SER A 98 5.59 3.21 2.75
CA SER A 98 5.04 4.17 1.78
C SER A 98 6.14 5.01 1.13
N ASP A 99 5.90 5.50 -0.07
CA ASP A 99 6.68 6.53 -0.75
C ASP A 99 6.65 7.88 -0.01
N ALA A 100 5.69 8.09 0.90
CA ALA A 100 5.61 9.28 1.76
C ALA A 100 6.81 9.44 2.72
N VAL A 101 7.67 8.43 2.84
CA VAL A 101 8.94 8.52 3.56
C VAL A 101 9.96 9.43 2.86
N PHE A 102 9.68 9.86 1.64
CA PHE A 102 10.58 10.70 0.84
C PHE A 102 10.05 12.13 0.67
N SER A 103 10.99 13.08 0.58
CA SER A 103 10.71 14.50 0.40
C SER A 103 10.27 14.91 -1.01
N GLY A 104 10.62 14.12 -2.02
CA GLY A 104 10.44 14.50 -3.42
C GLY A 104 11.54 15.41 -3.97
N SER A 105 12.67 15.57 -3.25
CA SER A 105 13.79 16.44 -3.66
C SER A 105 14.74 15.78 -4.67
N ALA A 106 14.68 14.45 -4.83
CA ALA A 106 15.50 13.70 -5.77
C ALA A 106 14.69 13.29 -7.01
N PRO A 107 15.33 13.14 -8.18
CA PRO A 107 14.64 12.75 -9.42
C PRO A 107 14.10 11.32 -9.38
N SER A 108 14.67 10.45 -8.55
CA SER A 108 14.27 9.06 -8.33
C SER A 108 14.81 8.55 -7.00
N TYR A 109 14.15 7.54 -6.44
CA TYR A 109 14.49 6.91 -5.16
C TYR A 109 14.63 5.42 -5.34
N ASP A 110 15.83 4.88 -5.13
CA ASP A 110 16.10 3.45 -4.99
C ASP A 110 16.01 3.00 -3.51
N GLU A 111 16.15 1.70 -3.26
CA GLU A 111 16.03 1.12 -1.91
C GLU A 111 17.16 1.55 -0.95
N THR A 112 18.24 2.12 -1.44
CA THR A 112 19.39 2.56 -0.62
C THR A 112 19.17 3.96 -0.03
N ARG A 113 18.23 4.74 -0.57
CA ARG A 113 17.95 6.09 -0.11
C ARG A 113 17.36 6.09 1.30
N PRO A 114 17.94 6.84 2.24
CA PRO A 114 17.35 7.03 3.56
C PRO A 114 16.06 7.82 3.47
N PRO A 115 15.09 7.60 4.39
CA PRO A 115 13.93 8.45 4.53
C PRO A 115 14.29 9.91 4.84
N ASP A 116 13.56 10.84 4.22
CA ASP A 116 13.65 12.29 4.44
C ASP A 116 12.25 12.94 4.39
N PRO A 117 11.27 12.45 5.20
CA PRO A 117 9.87 12.80 5.07
C PRO A 117 9.59 14.28 5.33
N VAL A 118 8.60 14.84 4.62
CA VAL A 118 8.14 16.22 4.76
C VAL A 118 6.69 16.31 5.24
N SER A 119 6.14 15.22 5.74
CA SER A 119 4.78 15.17 6.29
C SER A 119 4.73 14.34 7.58
N PRO A 120 3.78 14.61 8.51
CA PRO A 120 3.62 13.80 9.72
C PRO A 120 3.40 12.31 9.43
N TYR A 121 2.63 11.98 8.41
CA TYR A 121 2.43 10.59 7.98
C TYR A 121 3.73 9.94 7.49
N GLY A 122 4.48 10.64 6.65
CA GLY A 122 5.79 10.15 6.19
C GLY A 122 6.77 9.92 7.35
N ALA A 123 6.78 10.84 8.33
CA ALA A 123 7.60 10.71 9.52
C ALA A 123 7.20 9.49 10.36
N ALA A 124 5.90 9.23 10.55
CA ALA A 124 5.41 8.06 11.26
C ALA A 124 5.79 6.75 10.52
N LYS A 125 5.70 6.73 9.18
CA LYS A 125 6.15 5.58 8.38
C LYS A 125 7.67 5.37 8.47
N ALA A 126 8.48 6.42 8.44
CA ALA A 126 9.93 6.32 8.60
C ALA A 126 10.32 5.81 10.00
N ALA A 127 9.61 6.25 11.05
CA ALA A 127 9.79 5.72 12.40
C ALA A 127 9.42 4.23 12.48
N ALA A 128 8.32 3.81 11.85
CA ALA A 128 7.94 2.40 11.73
C ALA A 128 9.04 1.57 11.06
N GLU A 129 9.61 2.03 9.93
CA GLU A 129 10.71 1.35 9.24
C GLU A 129 11.92 1.16 10.16
N THR A 130 12.27 2.20 10.91
CA THR A 130 13.40 2.18 11.84
C THR A 130 13.18 1.15 12.96
N ALA A 131 11.97 1.15 13.56
CA ALA A 131 11.61 0.19 14.60
C ALA A 131 11.60 -1.26 14.08
N VAL A 132 10.93 -1.50 12.94
CA VAL A 132 10.85 -2.82 12.31
C VAL A 132 12.25 -3.36 11.99
N LYS A 133 13.11 -2.54 11.38
CA LYS A 133 14.48 -2.91 11.03
C LYS A 133 15.32 -3.27 12.26
N GLY A 134 15.19 -2.49 13.34
CA GLY A 134 15.94 -2.70 14.58
C GLY A 134 15.48 -3.94 15.36
N ILE A 135 14.17 -4.22 15.37
CA ILE A 135 13.57 -5.33 16.14
C ILE A 135 13.64 -6.64 15.37
N THR A 136 13.36 -6.61 14.06
CA THR A 136 13.27 -7.78 13.18
C THR A 136 14.21 -7.59 11.98
N PRO A 137 15.53 -7.76 12.12
CA PRO A 137 16.47 -7.53 11.02
C PRO A 137 16.21 -8.37 9.77
N GLY A 138 15.55 -9.52 9.92
CA GLY A 138 15.10 -10.38 8.84
C GLY A 138 13.81 -9.92 8.13
N ALA A 139 13.14 -8.87 8.60
CA ALA A 139 11.90 -8.41 7.98
C ALA A 139 12.10 -7.83 6.58
N VAL A 140 11.05 -7.92 5.76
CA VAL A 140 10.91 -7.12 4.55
C VAL A 140 10.14 -5.84 4.89
N ILE A 141 10.64 -4.70 4.44
CA ILE A 141 9.98 -3.41 4.49
C ILE A 141 9.63 -3.02 3.06
N ALA A 142 8.36 -3.19 2.69
CA ALA A 142 7.86 -2.95 1.34
C ALA A 142 7.35 -1.51 1.21
N ARG A 143 8.16 -0.61 0.66
CA ARG A 143 7.74 0.74 0.30
C ARG A 143 6.89 0.67 -0.96
N THR A 144 5.68 1.17 -0.88
CA THR A 144 4.74 1.20 -2.00
C THR A 144 4.26 2.63 -2.28
N SER A 145 3.55 2.82 -3.39
CA SER A 145 2.99 4.11 -3.79
C SER A 145 1.46 4.06 -3.72
N LEU A 146 0.77 4.83 -4.58
CA LEU A 146 -0.69 4.87 -4.62
C LEU A 146 -1.25 3.50 -5.01
N ILE A 147 -2.05 2.90 -4.14
CA ILE A 147 -2.64 1.58 -4.37
C ILE A 147 -3.98 1.76 -5.09
N ILE A 148 -4.08 1.19 -6.29
CA ILE A 148 -5.26 1.27 -7.15
C ILE A 148 -5.95 -0.09 -7.18
N GLY A 149 -7.26 -0.08 -6.93
CA GLY A 149 -8.10 -1.27 -6.91
C GLY A 149 -8.85 -1.50 -8.23
N ASP A 150 -10.04 -2.07 -8.07
CA ASP A 150 -10.98 -2.33 -9.18
C ASP A 150 -12.25 -1.45 -9.00
N GLY A 151 -12.06 -0.15 -8.73
CA GLY A 151 -13.12 0.83 -8.44
C GLY A 151 -13.30 1.13 -6.94
N ASP A 152 -12.58 0.48 -6.05
CA ASP A 152 -12.80 0.54 -4.61
C ASP A 152 -11.74 1.35 -3.81
N SER A 153 -10.65 1.78 -4.44
CA SER A 153 -9.65 2.62 -3.79
C SER A 153 -10.16 4.06 -3.55
N THR A 154 -9.55 4.73 -2.57
CA THR A 154 -9.86 6.16 -2.30
C THR A 154 -9.53 7.06 -3.49
N HIS A 155 -8.51 6.68 -4.27
CA HIS A 155 -8.09 7.42 -5.48
C HIS A 155 -9.14 7.32 -6.59
N GLU A 156 -9.68 6.13 -6.82
CA GLU A 156 -10.74 5.88 -7.80
C GLU A 156 -12.03 6.58 -7.40
N LYS A 157 -12.43 6.47 -6.14
CA LYS A 157 -13.59 7.18 -5.61
C LYS A 157 -13.49 8.69 -5.77
N LEU A 158 -12.29 9.27 -5.56
CA LEU A 158 -12.07 10.69 -5.79
C LEU A 158 -12.24 11.06 -7.28
N VAL A 159 -11.69 10.25 -8.19
CA VAL A 159 -11.83 10.48 -9.65
C VAL A 159 -13.31 10.46 -10.05
N HIS A 160 -14.07 9.46 -9.57
CA HIS A 160 -15.51 9.37 -9.83
C HIS A 160 -16.26 10.55 -9.28
N ALA A 161 -15.95 10.99 -8.06
CA ALA A 161 -16.61 12.14 -7.42
C ALA A 161 -16.30 13.46 -8.15
N LEU A 162 -15.07 13.66 -8.64
CA LEU A 162 -14.68 14.81 -9.43
C LEU A 162 -15.35 14.80 -10.81
N ALA A 163 -15.38 13.65 -11.50
CA ALA A 163 -16.06 13.50 -12.77
C ALA A 163 -17.57 13.78 -12.68
N ALA A 164 -18.18 13.39 -11.56
CA ALA A 164 -19.59 13.67 -11.28
C ALA A 164 -19.85 15.10 -10.77
N GLY A 165 -18.83 15.92 -10.53
CA GLY A 165 -18.94 17.25 -9.94
C GLY A 165 -19.50 17.25 -8.51
N SER A 166 -19.45 16.10 -7.82
CA SER A 166 -20.03 15.94 -6.46
C SER A 166 -19.11 16.44 -5.34
N VAL A 167 -17.84 16.68 -5.64
CA VAL A 167 -16.86 17.28 -4.73
C VAL A 167 -16.07 18.38 -5.42
N PRO A 168 -15.67 19.44 -4.70
CA PRO A 168 -14.75 20.44 -5.23
C PRO A 168 -13.33 19.88 -5.24
N GLY A 169 -12.49 20.41 -6.13
CA GLY A 169 -11.05 20.08 -6.19
C GLY A 169 -10.54 19.86 -7.59
N ALA A 170 -9.30 19.42 -7.69
CA ALA A 170 -8.63 19.12 -8.94
C ALA A 170 -7.63 17.97 -8.77
N LEU A 171 -7.30 17.31 -9.85
CA LEU A 171 -6.20 16.37 -9.94
C LEU A 171 -4.92 17.11 -10.39
N PHE A 172 -3.83 16.86 -9.68
CA PHE A 172 -2.61 17.65 -9.86
C PHE A 172 -1.77 17.15 -11.05
N THR A 173 -1.40 18.07 -11.93
CA THR A 173 -0.55 17.78 -13.10
C THR A 173 0.94 17.73 -12.74
N ASP A 174 1.33 18.33 -11.64
CA ASP A 174 2.69 18.41 -11.12
C ASP A 174 2.97 17.43 -9.95
N GLU A 175 1.98 16.68 -9.44
CA GLU A 175 2.20 15.67 -8.40
C GLU A 175 2.40 14.29 -9.04
N THR A 176 3.64 13.78 -9.02
CA THR A 176 4.03 12.51 -9.64
C THR A 176 4.24 11.40 -8.62
N ARG A 177 3.71 10.21 -8.92
CA ARG A 177 3.84 8.97 -8.12
C ARG A 177 4.00 7.75 -9.05
N CYS A 178 4.28 6.59 -8.45
CA CYS A 178 4.35 5.29 -9.13
C CYS A 178 3.18 4.39 -8.70
N PRO A 179 1.94 4.60 -9.21
CA PRO A 179 0.77 3.84 -8.79
C PRO A 179 0.96 2.35 -9.04
N VAL A 180 0.46 1.53 -8.12
CA VAL A 180 0.54 0.08 -8.19
C VAL A 180 -0.85 -0.56 -8.13
N SER A 181 -1.06 -1.63 -8.90
CA SER A 181 -2.26 -2.46 -8.79
C SER A 181 -2.29 -3.14 -7.42
N ALA A 182 -3.43 -3.06 -6.72
CA ALA A 182 -3.62 -3.76 -5.45
C ALA A 182 -3.43 -5.28 -5.60
N THR A 183 -3.75 -5.82 -6.78
CA THR A 183 -3.58 -7.23 -7.12
C THR A 183 -2.10 -7.59 -7.27
N ASP A 184 -1.32 -6.79 -8.00
CA ASP A 184 0.13 -7.03 -8.17
C ASP A 184 0.88 -6.85 -6.85
N LEU A 185 0.54 -5.81 -6.08
CA LEU A 185 1.12 -5.58 -4.77
C LEU A 185 0.84 -6.75 -3.82
N ALA A 186 -0.40 -7.25 -3.77
CA ALA A 186 -0.76 -8.38 -2.92
C ALA A 186 0.05 -9.64 -3.29
N ALA A 187 0.18 -9.95 -4.59
CA ALA A 187 0.98 -11.07 -5.07
C ALA A 187 2.46 -10.92 -4.69
N ALA A 188 3.04 -9.74 -4.89
CA ALA A 188 4.42 -9.45 -4.52
C ALA A 188 4.67 -9.59 -3.01
N LEU A 189 3.74 -9.10 -2.16
CA LEU A 189 3.86 -9.27 -0.71
C LEU A 189 3.82 -10.72 -0.29
N LEU A 190 2.96 -11.55 -0.89
CA LEU A 190 2.91 -13.00 -0.63
C LEU A 190 4.21 -13.69 -1.09
N GLU A 191 4.71 -13.37 -2.26
CA GLU A 191 5.99 -13.89 -2.75
C GLU A 191 7.14 -13.51 -1.80
N LEU A 192 7.16 -12.28 -1.28
CA LEU A 192 8.15 -11.79 -0.32
C LEU A 192 8.07 -12.53 1.03
N THR A 193 6.91 -13.06 1.45
CA THR A 193 6.83 -13.88 2.67
C THR A 193 7.59 -15.20 2.53
N ALA A 194 7.63 -15.78 1.34
CA ALA A 194 8.30 -17.04 1.04
C ALA A 194 9.78 -16.86 0.61
N SER A 195 10.22 -15.62 0.36
CA SER A 195 11.56 -15.34 -0.11
C SER A 195 12.57 -15.20 1.03
N PRO A 196 13.87 -15.45 0.80
CA PRO A 196 14.93 -15.19 1.77
C PRO A 196 15.29 -13.69 1.88
N HIS A 197 14.67 -12.83 1.09
CA HIS A 197 15.00 -11.41 1.05
C HIS A 197 14.70 -10.71 2.38
N ALA A 198 15.59 -9.84 2.84
CA ALA A 198 15.43 -8.99 4.02
C ALA A 198 15.77 -7.54 3.68
N GLY A 199 15.19 -6.60 4.43
CA GLY A 199 15.43 -5.18 4.28
C GLY A 199 14.42 -4.48 3.38
N ILE A 200 14.83 -3.35 2.81
CA ILE A 200 13.96 -2.48 2.01
C ILE A 200 13.71 -3.08 0.62
N CYS A 201 12.45 -3.06 0.20
CA CYS A 201 11.99 -3.35 -1.15
C CYS A 201 11.13 -2.19 -1.63
N HIS A 202 11.26 -1.78 -2.90
CA HIS A 202 10.30 -0.90 -3.54
C HIS A 202 9.30 -1.74 -4.35
N VAL A 203 8.05 -1.76 -3.89
CA VAL A 203 6.95 -2.53 -4.52
C VAL A 203 5.93 -1.53 -5.05
N ALA A 204 6.28 -0.88 -6.15
CA ALA A 204 5.50 0.16 -6.82
C ALA A 204 5.39 -0.15 -8.30
N GLY A 205 4.40 0.44 -8.98
CA GLY A 205 4.21 0.26 -10.41
C GLY A 205 5.36 0.85 -11.23
N ALA A 206 5.56 0.32 -12.45
CA ALA A 206 6.67 0.69 -13.32
C ALA A 206 6.55 2.11 -13.90
N ASP A 207 5.34 2.72 -13.92
CA ASP A 207 5.12 4.05 -14.45
C ASP A 207 5.17 5.12 -13.37
N ALA A 208 5.96 6.17 -13.59
CA ALA A 208 5.86 7.43 -12.86
C ALA A 208 4.90 8.37 -13.62
N ILE A 209 3.74 8.66 -13.04
CA ILE A 209 2.69 9.47 -13.68
C ILE A 209 2.12 10.52 -12.74
N SER A 210 1.58 11.60 -13.30
CA SER A 210 0.91 12.62 -12.50
C SER A 210 -0.43 12.13 -11.93
N ARG A 211 -0.92 12.79 -10.87
CA ARG A 211 -2.27 12.51 -10.32
C ARG A 211 -3.34 12.76 -11.37
N TYR A 212 -3.15 13.75 -12.23
CA TYR A 212 -4.08 14.03 -13.32
C TYR A 212 -4.09 12.93 -14.38
N GLU A 213 -2.92 12.49 -14.84
CA GLU A 213 -2.81 11.37 -15.79
C GLU A 213 -3.40 10.07 -15.19
N LEU A 214 -3.10 9.79 -13.91
CA LEU A 214 -3.74 8.65 -13.21
C LEU A 214 -5.27 8.76 -13.25
N GLY A 215 -5.82 9.95 -12.98
CA GLY A 215 -7.25 10.17 -13.04
C GLY A 215 -7.84 9.95 -14.43
N GLN A 216 -7.15 10.39 -15.48
CA GLN A 216 -7.56 10.17 -16.86
C GLN A 216 -7.59 8.67 -17.22
N LEU A 217 -6.59 7.90 -16.80
CA LEU A 217 -6.55 6.44 -16.99
C LEU A 217 -7.69 5.73 -16.26
N ILE A 218 -7.97 6.11 -15.01
CA ILE A 218 -9.09 5.58 -14.23
C ILE A 218 -10.41 5.92 -14.91
N ALA A 219 -10.62 7.19 -15.32
CA ALA A 219 -11.83 7.61 -16.00
C ALA A 219 -12.06 6.83 -17.31
N ALA A 220 -11.01 6.68 -18.12
CA ALA A 220 -11.08 5.92 -19.36
C ALA A 220 -11.43 4.44 -19.15
N ARG A 221 -10.81 3.79 -18.13
CA ARG A 221 -11.13 2.41 -17.75
C ARG A 221 -12.60 2.25 -17.35
N ASP A 222 -13.12 3.22 -16.59
CA ASP A 222 -14.44 3.14 -15.97
C ASP A 222 -15.57 3.76 -16.86
N GLY A 223 -15.24 4.15 -18.11
CA GLY A 223 -16.20 4.70 -19.08
C GLY A 223 -16.66 6.11 -18.75
N LEU A 224 -15.90 6.86 -17.96
CA LEU A 224 -16.10 8.28 -17.69
C LEU A 224 -15.36 9.12 -18.73
N ASP A 225 -15.76 10.40 -18.90
CA ASP A 225 -15.05 11.33 -19.77
C ASP A 225 -13.76 11.85 -19.10
N PRO A 226 -12.56 11.48 -19.57
CA PRO A 226 -11.29 11.98 -19.01
C PRO A 226 -11.13 13.50 -19.16
N ALA A 227 -11.76 14.14 -20.17
CA ALA A 227 -11.66 15.56 -20.40
C ALA A 227 -12.50 16.39 -19.42
N ALA A 228 -13.49 15.78 -18.76
CA ALA A 228 -14.30 16.42 -17.73
C ALA A 228 -13.56 16.56 -16.38
N LEU A 229 -12.40 15.91 -16.20
CA LEU A 229 -11.68 15.95 -14.94
C LEU A 229 -10.98 17.30 -14.74
N PRO A 230 -11.18 17.96 -13.58
CA PRO A 230 -10.53 19.23 -13.28
C PRO A 230 -9.02 19.04 -13.03
N ALA A 231 -8.20 19.81 -13.75
CA ALA A 231 -6.76 19.85 -13.59
C ALA A 231 -6.31 21.02 -12.70
N GLY A 232 -5.24 20.82 -11.92
CA GLY A 232 -4.66 21.87 -11.09
C GLY A 232 -3.17 21.66 -10.83
N LEU A 233 -2.56 22.61 -10.13
CA LEU A 233 -1.17 22.52 -9.69
C LEU A 233 -1.12 22.34 -8.17
N ARG A 234 -0.47 21.29 -7.69
CA ARG A 234 -0.21 21.05 -6.26
C ARG A 234 0.59 22.21 -5.66
N ALA A 235 1.60 22.71 -6.39
CA ALA A 235 2.44 23.82 -5.96
C ALA A 235 1.63 25.10 -5.67
N ALA A 236 0.47 25.29 -6.34
CA ALA A 236 -0.40 26.46 -6.11
C ALA A 236 -1.27 26.36 -4.86
N THR A 237 -1.37 25.18 -4.23
CA THR A 237 -2.32 24.96 -3.12
C THR A 237 -1.75 25.28 -1.74
N GLY A 238 -0.43 25.40 -1.58
CA GLY A 238 0.24 25.50 -0.27
C GLY A 238 0.16 24.24 0.60
N LEU A 239 -0.42 23.16 0.10
CA LEU A 239 -0.52 21.89 0.84
C LEU A 239 0.87 21.30 1.09
N GLN A 240 1.12 20.87 2.33
CA GLN A 240 2.37 20.21 2.71
C GLN A 240 2.48 18.80 2.12
N GLY A 241 3.70 18.37 1.81
CA GLY A 241 4.00 17.02 1.31
C GLY A 241 4.83 17.03 0.03
N ALA A 242 5.41 15.89 -0.29
CA ALA A 242 6.23 15.70 -1.47
C ALA A 242 5.39 15.85 -2.76
N ILE A 243 5.95 16.52 -3.77
CA ILE A 243 5.29 16.73 -5.06
C ILE A 243 5.69 15.62 -6.04
N ASP A 244 6.98 15.30 -6.17
CA ASP A 244 7.46 14.29 -7.12
C ASP A 244 8.24 13.19 -6.38
N VAL A 245 7.64 11.99 -6.27
CA VAL A 245 8.30 10.82 -5.68
C VAL A 245 8.20 9.65 -6.66
N ARG A 246 9.33 9.32 -7.27
CA ARG A 246 9.47 8.23 -8.23
C ARG A 246 10.25 7.10 -7.59
N LEU A 247 9.57 6.02 -7.19
CA LEU A 247 10.22 4.83 -6.68
C LEU A 247 10.82 4.02 -7.82
N ASP A 248 12.12 3.74 -7.75
CA ASP A 248 12.76 2.77 -8.63
C ASP A 248 12.59 1.37 -8.02
N SER A 249 11.76 0.56 -8.64
CA SER A 249 11.48 -0.82 -8.24
C SER A 249 12.31 -1.85 -9.01
N THR A 250 13.28 -1.45 -9.82
CA THR A 250 14.04 -2.33 -10.72
C THR A 250 14.74 -3.45 -9.97
N ARG A 251 15.40 -3.14 -8.86
CA ARG A 251 16.11 -4.12 -8.03
C ARG A 251 15.16 -5.13 -7.38
N THR A 252 14.01 -4.67 -6.89
CA THR A 252 12.97 -5.55 -6.33
C THR A 252 12.35 -6.40 -7.44
N GLN A 253 11.99 -5.81 -8.59
CA GLN A 253 11.40 -6.53 -9.73
C GLN A 253 12.31 -7.67 -10.23
N ALA A 254 13.62 -7.47 -10.25
CA ALA A 254 14.59 -8.50 -10.66
C ALA A 254 14.60 -9.75 -9.75
N ARG A 255 13.98 -9.67 -8.58
CA ARG A 255 13.90 -10.75 -7.57
C ARG A 255 12.51 -11.36 -7.45
N LEU A 256 11.51 -10.71 -8.04
CA LEU A 256 10.12 -11.16 -8.02
C LEU A 256 9.76 -11.86 -9.34
N THR A 257 8.99 -12.93 -9.24
CA THR A 257 8.26 -13.52 -10.37
C THR A 257 7.00 -12.72 -10.67
N THR A 258 6.40 -12.13 -9.64
CA THR A 258 5.28 -11.21 -9.76
C THR A 258 5.72 -9.96 -10.53
N ARG A 259 5.01 -9.66 -11.63
CA ARG A 259 5.26 -8.45 -12.42
C ARG A 259 4.56 -7.25 -11.79
N LEU A 260 5.31 -6.19 -11.50
CA LEU A 260 4.78 -4.90 -11.04
C LEU A 260 4.44 -4.05 -12.26
N ARG A 261 3.22 -4.19 -12.76
CA ARG A 261 2.77 -3.47 -13.97
C ARG A 261 2.68 -1.97 -13.72
N GLY A 262 2.93 -1.20 -14.76
CA GLY A 262 2.69 0.25 -14.75
C GLY A 262 1.21 0.59 -14.85
N ALA A 263 0.85 1.80 -14.42
CA ALA A 263 -0.54 2.26 -14.42
C ALA A 263 -1.17 2.29 -15.82
N ARG A 264 -0.39 2.66 -16.83
CA ARG A 264 -0.83 2.64 -18.23
C ARG A 264 -1.19 1.24 -18.73
N GLU A 265 -0.59 0.20 -18.14
CA GLU A 265 -0.89 -1.19 -18.48
C GLU A 265 -2.10 -1.72 -17.71
N PHE A 266 -2.10 -1.65 -16.38
CA PHE A 266 -3.17 -2.28 -15.60
C PHE A 266 -4.49 -1.50 -15.60
N LEU A 267 -4.49 -0.23 -16.02
CA LEU A 267 -5.69 0.59 -16.23
C LEU A 267 -6.15 0.62 -17.68
N THR A 268 -5.49 -0.10 -18.59
CA THR A 268 -5.99 -0.21 -19.97
C THR A 268 -7.40 -0.82 -19.95
N PRO A 269 -8.38 -0.18 -20.60
CA PRO A 269 -9.72 -0.76 -20.72
C PRO A 269 -9.62 -2.15 -21.34
N HIS A 270 -10.13 -3.17 -20.67
CA HIS A 270 -10.31 -4.46 -21.34
C HIS A 270 -11.37 -4.29 -22.42
N PRO A 271 -11.14 -4.72 -23.67
CA PRO A 271 -12.20 -4.77 -24.66
C PRO A 271 -13.32 -5.58 -24.02
N SER A 272 -14.46 -4.93 -23.79
CA SER A 272 -15.66 -5.59 -23.30
C SER A 272 -15.89 -6.81 -24.21
N ALA A 273 -15.90 -8.01 -23.62
CA ALA A 273 -16.37 -9.20 -24.31
C ALA A 273 -17.78 -8.85 -24.79
N GLY A 274 -17.90 -8.60 -26.10
CA GLY A 274 -19.16 -8.19 -26.70
C GLY A 274 -20.25 -9.17 -26.27
N HIS A 275 -21.30 -8.64 -25.69
CA HIS A 275 -22.53 -9.37 -25.53
C HIS A 275 -22.99 -9.78 -26.95
N ARG A 276 -22.75 -11.05 -27.31
CA ARG A 276 -23.44 -11.70 -28.41
C ARG A 276 -24.72 -12.34 -27.88
#